data_ac3f170e5e94e1bd792a8f727ce3799a
#
_entry.id   ac3f170e5e94e1bd792a8f727ce3799a
#
_cell.length_a   1.000
_cell.length_b   1.000
_cell.length_c   1.000
_cell.angle_alpha   90.00
_cell.angle_beta   90.00
_cell.angle_gamma   90.00
#
_symmetry.space_group_name_H-M   'P 1'
#
loop_
_entity.id
_entity.type
_entity.pdbx_description
1 polymer ?
#
loop_
_entity_poly.entity_id
_entity_poly.type
_entity_poly.pdbx_seq_one_letter_code
_entity_poly.pdbx_strand_id
1 'polypeptide(L)'
;MNNKKQIGLAVVGCGTIGRIRAIMARDYPGIGWIGLCDTNESLGNKLLQDCDADYFTKDYNELLKRPEVTAVIIATDENHHLSLIH
;
A
#
# COMPACT_ATOMS: atom_id res chain seq x y z
N MET A 1 -12.02 -8.70 -21.91
CA MET A 1 -11.88 -8.59 -21.53
C MET A 1 -11.43 -8.65 -20.54
N ASN A 2 -11.11 -8.76 -20.20
CA ASN A 2 -10.62 -8.96 -19.31
C ASN A 2 -9.81 -8.23 -18.65
N ASN A 3 -9.50 -7.51 -18.56
CA ASN A 3 -8.56 -6.71 -18.06
C ASN A 3 -8.87 -5.92 -16.95
N LYS A 4 -9.80 -6.17 -16.16
CA LYS A 4 -10.23 -5.38 -15.16
C LYS A 4 -9.38 -5.38 -14.03
N LYS A 5 -8.71 -6.05 -13.50
CA LYS A 5 -7.92 -5.98 -12.31
C LYS A 5 -6.51 -5.62 -12.63
N GLN A 6 -6.38 -4.45 -13.23
CA GLN A 6 -5.10 -4.05 -13.73
C GLN A 6 -4.32 -3.15 -12.80
N ILE A 7 -4.90 -2.63 -11.77
CA ILE A 7 -4.21 -1.70 -10.91
C ILE A 7 -3.49 -2.44 -9.80
N GLY A 8 -2.20 -2.20 -9.70
CA GLY A 8 -1.42 -2.69 -8.58
C GLY A 8 -1.13 -1.51 -7.68
N LEU A 9 -1.68 -1.52 -6.48
CA LEU A 9 -1.59 -0.40 -5.58
C LEU A 9 -0.52 -0.60 -4.55
N ALA A 10 0.36 0.38 -4.39
CA ALA A 10 1.34 0.38 -3.33
C ALA A 10 0.88 1.36 -2.26
N VAL A 11 0.81 0.92 -1.02
CA VAL A 11 0.42 1.77 0.09
C VAL A 11 1.62 1.93 1.00
N VAL A 12 2.13 3.14 1.13
CA VAL A 12 3.28 3.43 1.95
C VAL A 12 2.78 4.06 3.24
N GLY A 13 2.99 3.37 4.34
CA GLY A 13 2.47 3.78 5.64
C GLY A 13 1.27 2.92 6.01
N CYS A 14 1.42 2.13 7.05
CA CYS A 14 0.38 1.20 7.46
C CYS A 14 -0.29 1.61 8.78
N GLY A 15 -0.22 2.89 9.10
CA GLY A 15 -0.91 3.42 10.28
C GLY A 15 -2.38 3.61 9.96
N THR A 16 -3.04 4.49 10.69
CA THR A 16 -4.50 4.64 10.56
C THR A 16 -4.95 4.96 9.15
N ILE A 17 -4.32 5.92 8.51
CA ILE A 17 -4.74 6.34 7.18
C ILE A 17 -4.42 5.26 6.14
N GLY A 18 -3.23 4.70 6.22
CA GLY A 18 -2.86 3.65 5.28
C GLY A 18 -3.75 2.45 5.39
N ARG A 19 -4.12 2.12 6.62
CA ARG A 19 -5.00 0.99 6.86
C ARG A 19 -6.36 1.22 6.23
N ILE A 20 -6.93 2.40 6.39
CA ILE A 20 -8.21 2.72 5.80
C ILE A 20 -8.14 2.63 4.29
N ARG A 21 -7.07 3.18 3.71
CA ARG A 21 -6.92 3.17 2.26
C ARG A 21 -6.78 1.75 1.72
N ALA A 22 -5.99 0.94 2.39
CA ALA A 22 -5.76 -0.41 1.92
C ALA A 22 -7.01 -1.26 2.00
N ILE A 23 -7.75 -1.12 3.09
CA ILE A 23 -8.98 -1.89 3.25
C ILE A 23 -10.00 -1.47 2.23
N MET A 24 -10.13 -0.17 1.98
CA MET A 24 -11.06 0.29 0.97
C MET A 24 -10.64 -0.17 -0.42
N ALA A 25 -9.35 -0.17 -0.69
CA ALA A 25 -8.85 -0.58 -1.98
C ALA A 25 -9.13 -2.05 -2.25
N ARG A 26 -9.13 -2.85 -1.20
CA ARG A 26 -9.35 -4.27 -1.37
C ARG A 26 -10.70 -4.56 -2.00
N ASP A 27 -11.68 -3.72 -1.70
CA ASP A 27 -13.02 -3.91 -2.22
C ASP A 27 -13.23 -3.23 -3.57
N TYR A 28 -12.25 -2.51 -4.05
CA TYR A 28 -12.39 -1.79 -5.30
C TYR A 28 -12.13 -2.74 -6.47
N PRO A 29 -13.06 -2.89 -7.38
CA PRO A 29 -12.94 -3.94 -8.40
C PRO A 29 -11.77 -3.80 -9.36
N GLY A 30 -11.22 -2.62 -9.51
CA GLY A 30 -10.09 -2.45 -10.41
C GLY A 30 -8.75 -2.80 -9.81
N ILE A 31 -8.69 -3.01 -8.50
CA ILE A 31 -7.43 -3.27 -7.82
C ILE A 31 -7.18 -4.76 -7.77
N GLY A 32 -6.12 -5.21 -8.43
CA GLY A 32 -5.80 -6.62 -8.48
C GLY A 32 -4.61 -7.01 -7.64
N TRP A 33 -3.86 -6.05 -7.12
CA TRP A 33 -2.68 -6.33 -6.34
C TRP A 33 -2.44 -5.21 -5.34
N ILE A 34 -2.13 -5.54 -4.10
CA ILE A 34 -1.85 -4.54 -3.08
C ILE A 34 -0.55 -4.88 -2.40
N GLY A 35 0.38 -3.93 -2.42
CA GLY A 35 1.64 -4.05 -1.72
C GLY A 35 1.73 -3.00 -0.64
N LEU A 36 2.28 -3.36 0.50
CA LEU A 36 2.36 -2.48 1.66
C LEU A 36 3.80 -2.20 2.03
N CYS A 37 4.04 -1.03 2.57
CA CYS A 37 5.37 -0.67 3.06
C CYS A 37 5.24 0.11 4.36
N ASP A 38 6.00 -0.30 5.36
CA ASP A 38 6.09 0.45 6.61
C ASP A 38 7.33 -0.03 7.35
N THR A 39 8.01 0.87 8.02
CA THR A 39 9.16 0.48 8.82
C THR A 39 8.72 -0.31 10.06
N ASN A 40 7.47 -0.16 10.46
CA ASN A 40 6.93 -0.90 11.59
C ASN A 40 6.37 -2.21 11.09
N GLU A 41 7.12 -3.27 11.33
CA GLU A 41 6.76 -4.58 10.83
C GLU A 41 5.47 -5.11 11.41
N SER A 42 5.20 -4.80 12.66
CA SER A 42 3.96 -5.25 13.29
C SER A 42 2.73 -4.66 12.63
N LEU A 43 2.77 -3.37 12.33
CA LEU A 43 1.66 -2.71 11.66
C LEU A 43 1.49 -3.28 10.25
N GLY A 44 2.61 -3.48 9.58
CA GLY A 44 2.56 -3.98 8.22
C GLY A 44 1.98 -5.37 8.13
N ASN A 45 2.43 -6.26 9.02
CA ASN A 45 1.95 -7.63 8.99
C ASN A 45 0.48 -7.73 9.39
N LYS A 46 0.07 -6.89 10.33
CA LYS A 46 -1.31 -6.90 10.72
C LYS A 46 -2.20 -6.45 9.55
N LEU A 47 -1.81 -5.40 8.88
CA LEU A 47 -2.59 -4.91 7.76
C LEU A 47 -2.56 -5.89 6.59
N LEU A 48 -1.43 -6.55 6.38
CA LEU A 48 -1.31 -7.55 5.35
C LEU A 48 -2.40 -8.61 5.51
N GLN A 49 -2.62 -9.04 6.73
CA GLN A 49 -3.65 -10.01 7.00
C GLN A 49 -5.04 -9.42 6.91
N ASP A 50 -5.22 -8.23 7.44
CA ASP A 50 -6.56 -7.64 7.53
C ASP A 50 -7.12 -7.24 6.17
N CYS A 51 -6.29 -6.83 5.24
CA CYS A 51 -6.79 -6.48 3.92
C CYS A 51 -6.40 -7.49 2.86
N ASP A 52 -5.84 -8.60 3.29
CA ASP A 52 -5.45 -9.67 2.37
C ASP A 52 -4.54 -9.12 1.26
N ALA A 53 -3.54 -8.35 1.66
CA ALA A 53 -2.62 -7.78 0.71
C ALA A 53 -1.69 -8.85 0.16
N ASP A 54 -1.06 -8.54 -0.96
CA ASP A 54 -0.24 -9.51 -1.66
C ASP A 54 1.24 -9.42 -1.29
N TYR A 55 1.66 -8.32 -0.71
CA TYR A 55 3.08 -8.10 -0.50
C TYR A 55 3.32 -7.09 0.60
N PHE A 56 4.36 -7.28 1.37
CA PHE A 56 4.77 -6.31 2.38
C PHE A 56 6.29 -6.23 2.42
N THR A 57 6.82 -5.04 2.56
CA THR A 57 8.24 -4.84 2.75
C THR A 57 8.46 -3.64 3.65
N LYS A 58 9.61 -3.59 4.28
CA LYS A 58 10.01 -2.42 5.06
C LYS A 58 10.77 -1.43 4.19
N ASP A 59 11.10 -1.80 2.98
CA ASP A 59 11.91 -0.98 2.10
C ASP A 59 11.05 -0.37 0.99
N TYR A 60 10.89 0.94 1.04
CA TYR A 60 10.11 1.66 0.06
C TYR A 60 10.60 1.39 -1.37
N ASN A 61 11.91 1.34 -1.55
CA ASN A 61 12.45 1.11 -2.88
C ASN A 61 12.13 -0.28 -3.40
N GLU A 62 12.10 -1.24 -2.51
CA GLU A 62 11.75 -2.59 -2.91
C GLU A 62 10.29 -2.65 -3.39
N LEU A 63 9.42 -1.93 -2.72
CA LEU A 63 8.04 -1.93 -3.12
C LEU A 63 7.87 -1.30 -4.50
N LEU A 64 8.54 -0.18 -4.73
CA LEU A 64 8.41 0.51 -6.00
C LEU A 64 9.05 -0.20 -7.17
N LYS A 65 9.91 -1.18 -6.88
CA LYS A 65 10.51 -1.96 -7.94
C LYS A 65 9.60 -3.09 -8.41
N ARG A 66 8.53 -3.36 -7.70
CA ARG A 66 7.66 -4.45 -8.10
C ARG A 66 6.95 -4.10 -9.40
N PRO A 67 6.96 -4.98 -10.37
CA PRO A 67 6.34 -4.68 -11.66
C PRO A 67 4.83 -4.54 -11.56
N GLU A 68 4.23 -5.06 -10.50
CA GLU A 68 2.80 -4.95 -10.34
C GLU A 68 2.34 -3.53 -9.97
N VAL A 69 3.25 -2.72 -9.44
CA VAL A 69 2.87 -1.40 -8.92
C VAL A 69 2.58 -0.43 -10.05
N THR A 70 1.37 0.07 -10.11
CA THR A 70 0.99 1.08 -11.09
C THR A 70 0.42 2.33 -10.43
N ALA A 71 0.15 2.29 -9.14
CA ALA A 71 -0.33 3.45 -8.41
C ALA A 71 0.22 3.41 -6.99
N VAL A 72 0.45 4.55 -6.41
CA VAL A 72 1.05 4.65 -5.08
C VAL A 72 0.25 5.62 -4.22
N ILE A 73 -0.04 5.19 -2.99
CA ILE A 73 -0.64 6.07 -1.99
C ILE A 73 0.37 6.22 -0.87
N ILE A 74 0.69 7.45 -0.53
CA ILE A 74 1.57 7.72 0.58
C ILE A 74 0.73 8.19 1.75
N ALA A 75 0.66 7.38 2.77
CA ALA A 75 -0.20 7.62 3.91
C ALA A 75 0.61 7.66 5.20
N THR A 76 1.69 8.40 5.20
CA THR A 76 2.52 8.49 6.36
C THR A 76 1.96 9.51 7.33
N ASP A 77 2.54 9.52 8.53
CA ASP A 77 2.13 10.39 9.57
C ASP A 77 2.21 11.82 9.13
N GLU A 78 1.29 12.67 9.55
CA GLU A 78 1.28 14.02 9.17
C GLU A 78 2.47 14.78 9.56
N ASN A 79 3.13 14.42 10.61
CA ASN A 79 4.32 15.12 11.02
C ASN A 79 5.43 14.99 10.01
N HIS A 80 5.42 13.92 9.23
CA HIS A 80 6.41 13.75 8.22
C HIS A 80 5.91 14.20 6.89
N HIS A 81 4.66 14.53 6.82
CA HIS A 81 4.02 14.86 5.60
C HIS A 81 4.66 16.04 4.91
N LEU A 82 4.99 17.04 5.66
CA LEU A 82 5.60 18.22 5.09
C LEU A 82 6.91 17.93 4.42
N SER A 83 7.69 17.05 4.98
CA SER A 83 8.94 16.70 4.38
C SER A 83 8.75 15.91 3.11
N LEU A 84 7.73 15.15 3.04
CA LEU A 84 7.53 14.31 1.87
C LEU A 84 7.00 15.05 0.69
N ILE A 85 6.41 16.17 0.89
CA ILE A 85 5.86 16.91 -0.18
C ILE A 85 6.87 17.57 -1.02
N HIS A 86 8.04 17.75 -0.51
CA HIS A 86 9.04 18.42 -1.28
C HIS A 86 9.86 17.49 -2.13
#